data_2d04eeb677265f3b2c85232675f8984f
#
_entry.id   2d04eeb677265f3b2c85232675f8984f
#
_cell.length_a   1.000
_cell.length_b   1.000
_cell.length_c   1.000
_cell.angle_alpha   90.00
_cell.angle_beta   90.00
_cell.angle_gamma   90.00
#
_symmetry.space_group_name_H-M   'P 1'
#
loop_
_entity.id
_entity.type
_entity.pdbx_description
1 polymer ?
#
loop_
_entity_poly.entity_id
_entity_poly.type
_entity_poly.pdbx_seq_one_letter_code
_entity_poly.pdbx_strand_id
1 'polypeptide(L)' 'MMFGSLLDLVWQVVINKNIYKGQFYYLATLDEEQIQNWLSKNGYTMEIKDNKYYLYEI' A
#
# COMPACT_ATOMS: atom_id res chain seq x y z
N MET A 1 6.96 4.00 8.21
CA MET A 1 5.63 4.50 8.61
C MET A 1 4.71 3.30 8.89
N MET A 2 3.86 3.41 9.90
CA MET A 2 3.04 2.29 10.38
C MET A 2 1.56 2.57 10.15
N PHE A 3 0.82 1.54 9.75
CA PHE A 3 -0.62 1.65 9.50
C PHE A 3 -1.37 0.52 10.18
N GLY A 4 -2.58 0.81 10.63
CA GLY A 4 -3.44 -0.18 11.28
C GLY A 4 -4.19 -1.06 10.29
N SER A 5 -4.25 -0.68 9.02
CA SER A 5 -4.87 -1.49 7.99
C SER A 5 -4.10 -1.38 6.68
N LEU A 6 -4.24 -2.40 5.85
CA LEU A 6 -3.60 -2.41 4.53
C LEU A 6 -4.15 -1.30 3.63
N LEU A 7 -5.44 -1.02 3.71
CA LEU A 7 -6.05 0.04 2.90
C LEU A 7 -5.52 1.41 3.27
N ASP A 8 -5.25 1.67 4.54
CA ASP A 8 -4.65 2.93 4.96
C ASP A 8 -3.26 3.10 4.37
N LEU A 9 -2.47 2.02 4.36
CA LEU A 9 -1.15 2.02 3.75
C LEU A 9 -1.23 2.31 2.25
N VAL A 10 -2.14 1.64 1.55
CA VAL A 10 -2.33 1.84 0.10
C VAL A 10 -2.76 3.28 -0.18
N TRP A 11 -3.67 3.82 0.63
CA TRP A 11 -4.13 5.20 0.47
C TRP A 11 -2.98 6.19 0.62
N GLN A 12 -2.09 5.95 1.58
CA GLN A 12 -0.93 6.82 1.78
C GLN A 12 -0.02 6.83 0.55
N VAL A 13 0.19 5.67 -0.07
CA VAL A 13 1.01 5.59 -1.30
C VAL A 13 0.32 6.30 -2.46
N VAL A 14 -0.99 6.16 -2.59
CA VAL A 14 -1.78 6.85 -3.61
C VAL A 14 -1.57 8.36 -3.51
N ILE A 15 -1.63 8.90 -2.30
CA ILE A 15 -1.41 10.32 -2.06
C ILE A 15 0.04 10.70 -2.35
N ASN A 16 1.01 9.95 -1.81
CA ASN A 16 2.43 10.26 -1.95
C ASN A 16 2.89 10.28 -3.40
N LYS A 17 2.36 9.39 -4.21
CA LYS A 17 2.73 9.26 -5.63
C LYS A 17 1.83 10.06 -6.55
N ASN A 18 0.88 10.80 -5.99
CA ASN A 18 -0.09 11.57 -6.77
C ASN A 18 -0.80 10.71 -7.82
N ILE A 19 -1.15 9.48 -7.42
CA ILE A 19 -1.87 8.54 -8.27
C ILE A 19 -3.33 8.97 -8.35
N TYR A 20 -3.97 8.73 -9.50
CA TYR A 20 -5.40 9.01 -9.65
C TYR A 20 -6.18 8.29 -8.55
N LYS A 21 -6.93 9.06 -7.76
CA LYS A 21 -7.61 8.53 -6.57
C LYS A 21 -8.67 7.49 -6.90
N GLY A 22 -9.22 7.54 -8.12
CA GLY A 22 -10.16 6.51 -8.57
C GLY A 22 -9.56 5.11 -8.60
N GLN A 23 -8.25 4.99 -8.73
CA GLN A 23 -7.57 3.69 -8.68
C GLN A 23 -7.64 3.04 -7.31
N PHE A 24 -7.87 3.80 -6.26
CA PHE A 24 -7.97 3.24 -4.92
C PHE A 24 -9.07 2.19 -4.84
N TYR A 25 -10.17 2.38 -5.53
CA TYR A 25 -11.27 1.42 -5.54
C TYR A 25 -10.84 0.08 -6.14
N TYR A 26 -10.06 0.13 -7.21
CA TYR A 26 -9.49 -1.07 -7.80
C TYR A 26 -8.50 -1.74 -6.84
N LEU A 27 -7.59 -0.95 -6.26
CA LEU A 27 -6.58 -1.46 -5.34
C LEU A 27 -7.21 -2.11 -4.12
N ALA A 28 -8.35 -1.62 -3.68
CA ALA A 28 -9.07 -2.19 -2.55
C ALA A 28 -9.64 -3.58 -2.83
N THR A 29 -9.69 -4.02 -4.09
CA THR A 29 -10.13 -5.35 -4.46
C THR A 29 -9.00 -6.37 -4.53
N LEU A 30 -7.75 -5.92 -4.46
CA LEU A 30 -6.58 -6.79 -4.58
C LEU A 30 -6.29 -7.51 -3.27
N ASP A 31 -5.70 -8.70 -3.37
CA ASP A 31 -5.22 -9.39 -2.19
C ASP A 31 -3.85 -8.84 -1.77
N GLU A 32 -3.35 -9.33 -0.64
CA GLU A 32 -2.11 -8.85 -0.05
C GLU A 32 -0.92 -9.04 -0.98
N GLU A 33 -0.82 -10.18 -1.67
CA GLU A 33 0.28 -10.44 -2.60
C GLU A 33 0.24 -9.48 -3.77
N GLN A 34 -0.94 -9.23 -4.32
CA GLN A 34 -1.11 -8.29 -5.43
C GLN A 34 -0.76 -6.87 -5.02
N ILE A 35 -1.12 -6.48 -3.81
CA ILE A 35 -0.76 -5.16 -3.27
C ILE A 35 0.74 -5.06 -3.09
N GLN A 36 1.39 -6.11 -2.59
CA GLN A 36 2.84 -6.12 -2.44
C GLN A 36 3.54 -5.93 -3.78
N ASN A 37 3.05 -6.60 -4.83
CA ASN A 37 3.58 -6.43 -6.18
C ASN A 37 3.39 -5.01 -6.70
N TRP A 38 2.22 -4.44 -6.45
CA TRP A 38 1.93 -3.05 -6.84
C TRP A 38 2.85 -2.07 -6.11
N LEU A 39 3.07 -2.27 -4.82
CA LEU A 39 3.99 -1.45 -4.03
C LEU A 39 5.39 -1.49 -4.62
N SER A 40 5.89 -2.70 -4.94
CA SER A 40 7.22 -2.86 -5.53
C SER A 40 7.39 -2.07 -6.82
N LYS A 41 6.37 -2.07 -7.66
CA LYS A 41 6.38 -1.32 -8.92
C LYS A 41 6.43 0.19 -8.68
N ASN A 42 5.97 0.64 -7.52
CA ASN A 42 5.94 2.05 -7.17
C ASN A 42 7.08 2.47 -6.22
N GLY A 43 8.07 1.59 -6.02
CA GLY A 43 9.24 1.91 -5.22
C GLY A 43 9.05 1.71 -3.72
N TYR A 44 8.10 0.89 -3.31
CA TYR A 44 7.83 0.61 -1.91
C TYR A 44 7.85 -0.88 -1.62
N THR A 45 8.06 -1.20 -0.35
CA THR A 45 7.83 -2.54 0.17
C THR A 45 7.12 -2.41 1.51
N MET A 46 6.51 -3.49 1.97
CA MET A 46 5.85 -3.48 3.28
C MET A 46 6.19 -4.72 4.08
N GLU A 47 6.07 -4.60 5.39
CA GLU A 47 6.12 -5.71 6.32
C GLU A 47 4.86 -5.73 7.17
N ILE A 48 4.45 -6.93 7.58
CA ILE A 48 3.35 -7.11 8.52
C ILE A 48 3.96 -7.63 9.81
N LYS A 49 3.68 -6.93 10.90
CA LYS A 49 4.22 -7.28 12.22
C LYS A 49 3.24 -6.87 13.30
N ASP A 50 2.89 -7.82 14.18
CA ASP A 50 1.96 -7.57 15.28
C ASP A 50 0.63 -6.96 14.81
N ASN A 51 0.09 -7.48 13.70
CA ASN A 51 -1.16 -7.01 13.08
C ASN A 51 -1.09 -5.56 12.59
N LYS A 52 0.11 -5.06 12.34
CA LYS A 52 0.31 -3.72 11.80
C LYS A 52 1.11 -3.80 10.50
N TYR A 53 0.91 -2.79 9.66
CA TYR A 53 1.53 -2.74 8.34
C TYR A 53 2.56 -1.62 8.33
N TYR A 54 3.80 -1.97 7.97
CA TYR A 54 4.91 -1.02 7.91
C TYR A 54 5.30 -0.78 6.47
N LEU A 55 5.40 0.47 6.08
CA LEU A 55 5.74 0.88 4.72
C LEU A 55 7.17 1.40 4.68
N TYR A 56 7.94 0.90 3.70
CA TYR A 56 9.32 1.32 3.47
C TYR A 56 9.52 1.68 2.01
N GLU A 57 10.39 2.65 1.76
CA GLU A 57 10.84 2.93 0.40
C GLU A 57 11.98 1.97 0.04
N ILE A 58 11.98 1.55 -1.21
CA ILE A 58 13.05 0.69 -1.74
C ILE A 58 14.26 1.56 -2.14
#